data_beb2239e29de2caf0419a024a924523b
#
_entry.id   beb2239e29de2caf0419a024a924523b
#
_cell.length_a   1.000
_cell.length_b   1.000
_cell.length_c   1.000
_cell.angle_alpha   90.00
_cell.angle_beta   90.00
_cell.angle_gamma   90.00
#
_symmetry.space_group_name_H-M   'P 1'
#
loop_
_entity.id
_entity.type
_entity.pdbx_description
1 polymer ?
#
loop_
_entity_poly.entity_id
_entity_poly.type
_entity_poly.pdbx_seq_one_letter_code
_entity_poly.pdbx_strand_id
1 'polypeptide(L)'
;MERIICLVMGYVFGLFQTGYIYGKVKGIDIRQHGSGNSGSTNALRVMGVRAGALVFMGDFLKTVIPCFLVRILFASRPEYVYVLILYAGFGVILGHNFPFYLNFKGGKGIAATAGIMFSLDWRLTALCLAAFILIVAVTRYVSLGSLVVSTIFLIWNIMMGQMGAYGLSQTSRLEFYGVSAVISIMAFWRHRANIVRLAQGLSLIHICHETG
;
A
#
# COMPACT_ATOMS: atom_id res chain seq x y z
N MET A 1 -16.06 6.25 17.70
CA MET A 1 -15.74 4.86 18.08
C MET A 1 -15.48 4.00 16.84
N GLU A 2 -16.36 3.99 15.83
CA GLU A 2 -16.25 3.19 14.60
C GLU A 2 -14.90 3.34 13.88
N ARG A 3 -14.36 4.56 13.77
CA ARG A 3 -13.05 4.85 13.18
C ARG A 3 -11.90 4.09 13.86
N ILE A 4 -11.92 4.07 15.19
CA ILE A 4 -10.91 3.36 15.99
C ILE A 4 -11.04 1.84 15.77
N ILE A 5 -12.26 1.32 15.76
CA ILE A 5 -12.52 -0.11 15.50
C ILE A 5 -12.00 -0.49 14.12
N CYS A 6 -12.31 0.29 13.08
CA CYS A 6 -11.83 0.04 11.72
C CYS A 6 -10.29 0.11 11.64
N LEU A 7 -9.67 1.10 12.30
CA LEU A 7 -8.22 1.25 12.33
C LEU A 7 -7.54 0.05 13.01
N VAL A 8 -8.04 -0.36 14.17
CA VAL A 8 -7.49 -1.50 14.93
C VAL A 8 -7.70 -2.80 14.18
N MET A 9 -8.89 -3.03 13.62
CA MET A 9 -9.16 -4.19 12.77
C MET A 9 -8.17 -4.22 11.58
N GLY A 10 -8.01 -3.09 10.89
CA GLY A 10 -7.05 -2.98 9.80
C GLY A 10 -5.62 -3.29 10.24
N TYR A 11 -5.19 -2.76 11.40
CA TYR A 11 -3.85 -3.04 11.95
C TYR A 11 -3.61 -4.53 12.15
N VAL A 12 -4.58 -5.24 12.71
CA VAL A 12 -4.50 -6.70 12.92
C VAL A 12 -4.33 -7.44 11.60
N PHE A 13 -5.11 -7.11 10.56
CA PHE A 13 -4.93 -7.68 9.22
C PHE A 13 -3.55 -7.31 8.63
N GLY A 14 -3.08 -6.10 8.87
CA GLY A 14 -1.78 -5.61 8.43
C GLY A 14 -0.60 -6.37 9.01
N LEU A 15 -0.76 -6.95 10.21
CA LEU A 15 0.27 -7.77 10.87
C LEU A 15 0.63 -9.02 10.05
N PHE A 16 -0.24 -9.50 9.17
CA PHE A 16 0.09 -10.60 8.28
C PHE A 16 1.15 -10.15 7.25
N GLN A 17 2.41 -10.51 7.50
CA GLN A 17 3.57 -10.11 6.69
C GLN A 17 3.86 -11.18 5.64
N THR A 18 3.18 -11.11 4.49
CA THR A 18 3.24 -12.13 3.43
C THR A 18 4.68 -12.43 3.00
N GLY A 19 5.50 -11.40 2.78
CA GLY A 19 6.88 -11.60 2.33
C GLY A 19 7.78 -12.21 3.40
N TYR A 20 7.59 -11.86 4.67
CA TYR A 20 8.32 -12.48 5.78
C TYR A 20 7.93 -13.94 5.95
N ILE A 21 6.63 -14.24 5.94
CA ILE A 21 6.11 -15.61 6.11
C ILE A 21 6.61 -16.48 4.93
N TYR A 22 6.45 -16.00 3.69
CA TYR A 22 6.92 -16.72 2.51
C TYR A 22 8.43 -16.97 2.54
N GLY A 23 9.22 -15.96 2.94
CA GLY A 23 10.66 -16.10 3.12
C GLY A 23 11.01 -17.17 4.13
N LYS A 24 10.35 -17.19 5.30
CA LYS A 24 10.57 -18.20 6.34
C LYS A 24 10.25 -19.63 5.86
N VAL A 25 9.16 -19.80 5.09
CA VAL A 25 8.83 -21.11 4.47
C VAL A 25 9.93 -21.56 3.51
N LYS A 26 10.64 -20.62 2.87
CA LYS A 26 11.79 -20.89 2.00
C LYS A 26 13.15 -20.94 2.73
N GLY A 27 13.16 -20.88 4.07
CA GLY A 27 14.40 -20.89 4.86
C GLY A 27 15.17 -19.57 4.84
N ILE A 28 14.55 -18.46 4.39
CA ILE A 28 15.22 -17.17 4.20
C ILE A 28 14.55 -16.10 5.07
N ASP A 29 15.31 -15.30 5.79
CA ASP A 29 14.81 -14.04 6.33
C ASP A 29 15.01 -12.92 5.29
N ILE A 30 13.95 -12.61 4.54
CA ILE A 30 13.98 -11.61 3.46
C ILE A 30 14.49 -10.24 3.91
N ARG A 31 14.41 -9.92 5.22
CA ARG A 31 14.87 -8.65 5.79
C ARG A 31 16.40 -8.56 5.87
N GLN A 32 17.10 -9.67 5.71
CA GLN A 32 18.56 -9.74 5.68
C GLN A 32 19.12 -9.75 4.24
N HIS A 33 18.23 -9.71 3.22
CA HIS A 33 18.62 -9.83 1.83
C HIS A 33 18.07 -8.67 0.98
N GLY A 34 18.77 -8.34 -0.10
CA GLY A 34 18.40 -7.30 -1.05
C GLY A 34 18.28 -5.92 -0.40
N SER A 35 17.07 -5.33 -0.43
CA SER A 35 16.81 -4.02 0.20
C SER A 35 16.48 -4.09 1.69
N GLY A 36 16.46 -5.27 2.30
CA GLY A 36 16.05 -5.47 3.69
C GLY A 36 14.55 -5.25 3.96
N ASN A 37 13.74 -5.09 2.91
CA ASN A 37 12.31 -4.82 3.03
C ASN A 37 11.49 -6.12 2.83
N SER A 38 10.41 -6.31 3.61
CA SER A 38 9.55 -7.50 3.51
C SER A 38 8.52 -7.43 2.38
N GLY A 39 8.50 -6.38 1.56
CA GLY A 39 7.50 -6.18 0.51
C GLY A 39 7.80 -6.93 -0.80
N SER A 40 6.80 -6.92 -1.70
CA SER A 40 6.78 -7.64 -2.97
C SER A 40 7.98 -7.36 -3.89
N THR A 41 8.46 -6.10 -3.98
CA THR A 41 9.62 -5.75 -4.81
C THR A 41 10.91 -6.41 -4.31
N ASN A 42 11.10 -6.55 -3.00
CA ASN A 42 12.24 -7.27 -2.47
C ASN A 42 12.09 -8.77 -2.63
N ALA A 43 10.86 -9.29 -2.46
CA ALA A 43 10.56 -10.69 -2.73
C ALA A 43 10.84 -11.08 -4.19
N LEU A 44 10.45 -10.21 -5.14
CA LEU A 44 10.78 -10.36 -6.56
C LEU A 44 12.30 -10.44 -6.78
N ARG A 45 13.05 -9.56 -6.14
CA ARG A 45 14.53 -9.48 -6.29
C ARG A 45 15.25 -10.69 -5.70
N VAL A 46 14.84 -11.12 -4.49
CA VAL A 46 15.56 -12.16 -3.72
C VAL A 46 15.08 -13.56 -4.07
N MET A 47 13.79 -13.74 -4.36
CA MET A 47 13.16 -15.05 -4.52
C MET A 47 12.47 -15.25 -5.88
N GLY A 48 12.59 -14.26 -6.79
CA GLY A 48 12.07 -14.34 -8.16
C GLY A 48 10.62 -13.91 -8.31
N VAL A 49 10.14 -13.94 -9.57
CA VAL A 49 8.85 -13.37 -10.01
C VAL A 49 7.66 -13.98 -9.27
N ARG A 50 7.65 -15.31 -9.09
CA ARG A 50 6.55 -16.02 -8.41
C ARG A 50 6.40 -15.54 -6.95
N ALA A 51 7.52 -15.37 -6.24
CA ALA A 51 7.52 -14.88 -4.87
C ALA A 51 7.01 -13.43 -4.82
N GLY A 52 7.51 -12.57 -5.71
CA GLY A 52 7.05 -11.18 -5.81
C GLY A 52 5.55 -11.07 -6.06
N ALA A 53 5.00 -11.88 -6.97
CA ALA A 53 3.57 -11.91 -7.27
C ALA A 53 2.72 -12.41 -6.08
N LEU A 54 3.14 -13.48 -5.42
CA LEU A 54 2.45 -14.03 -4.25
C LEU A 54 2.46 -13.03 -3.08
N VAL A 55 3.59 -12.38 -2.84
CA VAL A 55 3.70 -11.37 -1.78
C VAL A 55 2.85 -10.14 -2.10
N PHE A 56 2.83 -9.68 -3.36
CA PHE A 56 1.94 -8.60 -3.80
C PHE A 56 0.48 -8.97 -3.57
N MET A 57 0.06 -10.13 -4.04
CA MET A 57 -1.33 -10.58 -3.92
C MET A 57 -1.76 -10.75 -2.46
N GLY A 58 -0.91 -11.33 -1.60
CA GLY A 58 -1.20 -11.45 -0.17
C GLY A 58 -1.33 -10.11 0.53
N ASP A 59 -0.43 -9.15 0.25
CA ASP A 59 -0.49 -7.80 0.82
C ASP A 59 -1.65 -6.96 0.26
N PHE A 60 -2.06 -7.20 -0.98
CA PHE A 60 -3.26 -6.63 -1.59
C PHE A 60 -4.53 -7.18 -0.92
N LEU A 61 -4.68 -8.51 -0.89
CA LEU A 61 -5.87 -9.17 -0.36
C LEU A 61 -6.08 -8.93 1.13
N LYS A 62 -5.01 -8.91 1.94
CA LYS A 62 -5.15 -8.58 3.38
C LYS A 62 -5.69 -7.17 3.62
N THR A 63 -5.66 -6.29 2.60
CA THR A 63 -6.24 -4.95 2.67
C THR A 63 -7.66 -4.93 2.11
N VAL A 64 -7.89 -5.61 0.99
CA VAL A 64 -9.22 -5.71 0.38
C VAL A 64 -10.22 -6.33 1.35
N ILE A 65 -9.84 -7.40 2.04
CA ILE A 65 -10.73 -8.11 2.97
C ILE A 65 -11.32 -7.19 4.05
N PRO A 66 -10.52 -6.52 4.92
CA PRO A 66 -11.09 -5.65 5.95
C PRO A 66 -11.81 -4.43 5.38
N CYS A 67 -11.38 -3.89 4.24
CA CYS A 67 -12.09 -2.79 3.58
C CYS A 67 -13.49 -3.21 3.11
N PHE A 68 -13.62 -4.41 2.54
CA PHE A 68 -14.93 -4.97 2.16
C PHE A 68 -15.78 -5.33 3.37
N LEU A 69 -15.21 -5.87 4.44
CA LEU A 69 -15.93 -6.10 5.69
C LEU A 69 -16.54 -4.80 6.22
N VAL A 70 -15.75 -3.71 6.25
CA VAL A 70 -16.26 -2.38 6.63
C VAL A 70 -17.40 -1.94 5.72
N ARG A 71 -17.25 -2.10 4.40
CA ARG A 71 -18.30 -1.74 3.44
C ARG A 71 -19.63 -2.47 3.72
N ILE A 72 -19.56 -3.76 4.08
CA ILE A 72 -20.75 -4.56 4.41
C ILE A 72 -21.33 -4.15 5.76
N LEU A 73 -20.51 -4.04 6.79
CA LEU A 73 -20.93 -3.74 8.16
C LEU A 73 -21.57 -2.34 8.30
N PHE A 74 -21.11 -1.39 7.49
CA PHE A 74 -21.55 0.00 7.50
C PHE A 74 -22.30 0.42 6.23
N ALA A 75 -22.89 -0.54 5.50
CA ALA A 75 -23.63 -0.27 4.27
C ALA A 75 -24.82 0.70 4.48
N SER A 76 -25.42 0.73 5.69
CA SER A 76 -26.48 1.66 6.07
C SER A 76 -26.02 3.09 6.33
N ARG A 77 -24.75 3.37 6.21
CA ARG A 77 -24.11 4.69 6.52
C ARG A 77 -23.35 5.24 5.30
N PRO A 78 -24.03 5.47 4.16
CA PRO A 78 -23.37 5.87 2.92
C PRO A 78 -22.60 7.19 3.05
N GLU A 79 -23.07 8.10 3.94
CA GLU A 79 -22.51 9.42 4.15
C GLU A 79 -21.08 9.44 4.73
N TYR A 80 -20.56 8.30 5.25
CA TYR A 80 -19.20 8.21 5.76
C TYR A 80 -18.54 6.81 5.64
N VAL A 81 -19.19 5.82 5.01
CA VAL A 81 -18.63 4.47 4.86
C VAL A 81 -17.25 4.48 4.20
N TYR A 82 -17.02 5.34 3.22
CA TYR A 82 -15.74 5.47 2.54
C TYR A 82 -14.63 6.02 3.46
N VAL A 83 -15.00 6.85 4.44
CA VAL A 83 -14.06 7.29 5.49
C VAL A 83 -13.62 6.09 6.34
N LEU A 84 -14.57 5.25 6.75
CA LEU A 84 -14.27 4.04 7.53
C LEU A 84 -13.41 3.03 6.76
N ILE A 85 -13.65 2.88 5.45
CA ILE A 85 -12.80 2.08 4.56
C ILE A 85 -11.36 2.60 4.56
N LEU A 86 -11.16 3.93 4.50
CA LEU A 86 -9.83 4.52 4.60
C LEU A 86 -9.17 4.26 5.96
N TYR A 87 -9.92 4.32 7.07
CA TYR A 87 -9.37 3.98 8.39
C TYR A 87 -8.95 2.51 8.49
N ALA A 88 -9.76 1.59 7.95
CA ALA A 88 -9.39 0.18 7.90
C ALA A 88 -8.12 -0.03 7.04
N GLY A 89 -8.08 0.55 5.84
CA GLY A 89 -6.93 0.47 4.95
C GLY A 89 -5.67 1.12 5.54
N PHE A 90 -5.81 2.27 6.21
CA PHE A 90 -4.70 2.91 6.92
C PHE A 90 -4.20 2.05 8.08
N GLY A 91 -5.11 1.41 8.83
CA GLY A 91 -4.75 0.41 9.83
C GLY A 91 -3.89 -0.72 9.24
N VAL A 92 -4.31 -1.26 8.08
CA VAL A 92 -3.52 -2.29 7.37
C VAL A 92 -2.12 -1.78 7.00
N ILE A 93 -2.02 -0.55 6.49
CA ILE A 93 -0.72 0.07 6.18
C ILE A 93 0.14 0.19 7.43
N LEU A 94 -0.42 0.62 8.56
CA LEU A 94 0.30 0.71 9.84
C LEU A 94 0.81 -0.65 10.30
N GLY A 95 -0.05 -1.68 10.30
CA GLY A 95 0.33 -3.05 10.68
C GLY A 95 1.36 -3.66 9.73
N HIS A 96 1.27 -3.35 8.43
CA HIS A 96 2.25 -3.78 7.43
C HIS A 96 3.60 -3.06 7.58
N ASN A 97 3.58 -1.75 7.84
CA ASN A 97 4.80 -0.94 7.94
C ASN A 97 5.50 -1.12 9.29
N PHE A 98 4.71 -1.34 10.36
CA PHE A 98 5.17 -1.35 11.76
C PHE A 98 4.61 -2.56 12.52
N PRO A 99 4.89 -3.79 12.08
CA PRO A 99 4.47 -4.99 12.80
C PRO A 99 5.25 -5.11 14.12
N PHE A 100 4.53 -5.10 15.26
CA PHE A 100 5.17 -5.06 16.58
C PHE A 100 6.08 -6.28 16.82
N TYR A 101 5.67 -7.46 16.36
CA TYR A 101 6.43 -8.71 16.54
C TYR A 101 7.68 -8.82 15.64
N LEU A 102 7.88 -7.87 14.70
CA LEU A 102 9.09 -7.75 13.88
C LEU A 102 9.92 -6.49 14.24
N ASN A 103 9.83 -6.04 15.51
CA ASN A 103 10.49 -4.84 15.99
C ASN A 103 10.14 -3.59 15.13
N PHE A 104 8.87 -3.49 14.71
CA PHE A 104 8.34 -2.41 13.86
C PHE A 104 9.06 -2.24 12.51
N LYS A 105 9.72 -3.30 12.00
CA LYS A 105 10.45 -3.31 10.72
C LYS A 105 9.69 -4.13 9.69
N GLY A 106 8.71 -3.51 9.03
CA GLY A 106 7.89 -4.10 7.98
C GLY A 106 8.16 -3.53 6.59
N GLY A 107 7.17 -3.64 5.71
CA GLY A 107 7.20 -3.18 4.33
C GLY A 107 7.00 -1.66 4.17
N LYS A 108 6.62 -1.23 2.95
CA LYS A 108 6.34 0.17 2.61
C LYS A 108 4.86 0.46 2.36
N GLY A 109 4.03 -0.56 2.26
CA GLY A 109 2.58 -0.45 2.19
C GLY A 109 2.01 -0.20 0.78
N ILE A 110 2.79 -0.23 -0.29
CA ILE A 110 2.28 0.09 -1.64
C ILE A 110 1.26 -0.95 -2.14
N ALA A 111 1.51 -2.24 -1.94
CA ALA A 111 0.54 -3.29 -2.29
C ALA A 111 -0.73 -3.18 -1.43
N ALA A 112 -0.60 -2.82 -0.14
CA ALA A 112 -1.72 -2.51 0.73
C ALA A 112 -2.50 -1.27 0.24
N THR A 113 -1.81 -0.20 -0.18
CA THR A 113 -2.46 0.99 -0.78
C THR A 113 -3.22 0.63 -2.05
N ALA A 114 -2.70 -0.27 -2.90
CA ALA A 114 -3.43 -0.77 -4.06
C ALA A 114 -4.74 -1.49 -3.66
N GLY A 115 -4.74 -2.22 -2.55
CA GLY A 115 -5.95 -2.82 -1.97
C GLY A 115 -6.96 -1.77 -1.51
N ILE A 116 -6.52 -0.64 -0.94
CA ILE A 116 -7.40 0.50 -0.60
C ILE A 116 -8.00 1.08 -1.89
N MET A 117 -7.17 1.36 -2.90
CA MET A 117 -7.62 1.91 -4.18
C MET A 117 -8.73 1.04 -4.79
N PHE A 118 -8.52 -0.27 -4.83
CA PHE A 118 -9.51 -1.22 -5.33
C PHE A 118 -10.81 -1.21 -4.52
N SER A 119 -10.70 -1.09 -3.21
CA SER A 119 -11.86 -1.05 -2.31
C SER A 119 -12.64 0.26 -2.42
N LEU A 120 -12.02 1.35 -2.84
CA LEU A 120 -12.69 2.63 -3.06
C LEU A 120 -13.30 2.71 -4.47
N ASP A 121 -12.47 2.49 -5.50
CA ASP A 121 -12.84 2.63 -6.91
C ASP A 121 -11.91 1.77 -7.78
N TRP A 122 -12.46 0.80 -8.49
CA TRP A 122 -11.68 -0.05 -9.40
C TRP A 122 -11.05 0.73 -10.56
N ARG A 123 -11.65 1.88 -10.98
CA ARG A 123 -11.12 2.76 -12.02
C ARG A 123 -9.82 3.42 -11.57
N LEU A 124 -9.75 3.85 -10.30
CA LEU A 124 -8.52 4.33 -9.70
C LEU A 124 -7.42 3.25 -9.73
N THR A 125 -7.78 2.01 -9.39
CA THR A 125 -6.84 0.89 -9.43
C THR A 125 -6.30 0.63 -10.83
N ALA A 126 -7.18 0.62 -11.84
CA ALA A 126 -6.79 0.42 -13.23
C ALA A 126 -5.84 1.54 -13.72
N LEU A 127 -6.17 2.81 -13.42
CA LEU A 127 -5.33 3.96 -13.74
C LEU A 127 -3.96 3.86 -13.06
N CYS A 128 -3.93 3.58 -11.75
CA CYS A 128 -2.69 3.45 -11.00
C CYS A 128 -1.84 2.27 -11.48
N LEU A 129 -2.45 1.15 -11.82
CA LEU A 129 -1.75 -0.01 -12.36
C LEU A 129 -1.11 0.31 -13.71
N ALA A 130 -1.87 0.94 -14.63
CA ALA A 130 -1.35 1.36 -15.93
C ALA A 130 -0.19 2.37 -15.77
N ALA A 131 -0.35 3.39 -14.94
CA ALA A 131 0.69 4.37 -14.66
C ALA A 131 1.94 3.73 -14.04
N PHE A 132 1.76 2.82 -13.07
CA PHE A 132 2.86 2.09 -12.44
C PHE A 132 3.65 1.26 -13.46
N ILE A 133 2.95 0.45 -14.27
CA ILE A 133 3.57 -0.39 -15.30
C ILE A 133 4.34 0.48 -16.31
N LEU A 134 3.73 1.55 -16.81
CA LEU A 134 4.36 2.46 -17.77
C LEU A 134 5.64 3.08 -17.18
N ILE A 135 5.56 3.64 -15.97
CA ILE A 135 6.72 4.28 -15.33
C ILE A 135 7.83 3.26 -15.10
N VAL A 136 7.51 2.08 -14.59
CA VAL A 136 8.53 1.04 -14.33
C VAL A 136 9.13 0.51 -15.63
N ALA A 137 8.32 0.33 -16.69
CA ALA A 137 8.80 -0.12 -17.99
C ALA A 137 9.79 0.87 -18.63
N VAL A 138 9.47 2.17 -18.55
CA VAL A 138 10.29 3.24 -19.15
C VAL A 138 11.52 3.57 -18.29
N THR A 139 11.31 3.74 -16.99
CA THR A 139 12.36 4.29 -16.11
C THR A 139 13.17 3.24 -15.37
N ARG A 140 12.63 2.02 -15.26
CA ARG A 140 13.18 0.93 -14.42
C ARG A 140 13.19 1.24 -12.90
N TYR A 141 12.54 2.33 -12.46
CA TYR A 141 12.46 2.72 -11.06
C TYR A 141 11.10 2.39 -10.43
N VAL A 142 11.00 1.25 -9.73
CA VAL A 142 9.78 0.84 -8.99
C VAL A 142 9.39 1.86 -7.93
N SER A 143 10.36 2.50 -7.27
CA SER A 143 10.08 3.53 -6.26
C SER A 143 9.45 4.79 -6.87
N LEU A 144 9.83 5.18 -8.08
CA LEU A 144 9.20 6.30 -8.79
C LEU A 144 7.73 5.98 -9.09
N GLY A 145 7.47 4.79 -9.63
CA GLY A 145 6.10 4.32 -9.85
C GLY A 145 5.27 4.35 -8.57
N SER A 146 5.85 3.92 -7.43
CA SER A 146 5.17 3.94 -6.13
C SER A 146 4.80 5.34 -5.66
N LEU A 147 5.67 6.33 -5.85
CA LEU A 147 5.41 7.73 -5.48
C LEU A 147 4.34 8.36 -6.37
N VAL A 148 4.40 8.10 -7.68
CA VAL A 148 3.39 8.61 -8.63
C VAL A 148 2.01 8.04 -8.34
N VAL A 149 1.87 6.73 -8.11
CA VAL A 149 0.54 6.16 -7.80
C VAL A 149 0.01 6.66 -6.45
N SER A 150 0.89 6.95 -5.47
CA SER A 150 0.47 7.57 -4.20
C SER A 150 -0.03 9.00 -4.40
N THR A 151 0.54 9.74 -5.35
CA THR A 151 0.09 11.09 -5.73
C THR A 151 -1.24 11.03 -6.49
N ILE A 152 -1.37 10.10 -7.46
CA ILE A 152 -2.63 9.87 -8.19
C ILE A 152 -3.75 9.50 -7.22
N PHE A 153 -3.49 8.64 -6.25
CA PHE A 153 -4.45 8.26 -5.21
C PHE A 153 -5.00 9.47 -4.46
N LEU A 154 -4.14 10.39 -4.03
CA LEU A 154 -4.57 11.60 -3.32
C LEU A 154 -5.40 12.52 -4.21
N ILE A 155 -4.90 12.81 -5.42
CA ILE A 155 -5.59 13.70 -6.38
C ILE A 155 -6.96 13.12 -6.75
N TRP A 156 -7.03 11.82 -7.08
CA TRP A 156 -8.28 11.13 -7.41
C TRP A 156 -9.32 11.25 -6.29
N ASN A 157 -8.90 10.96 -5.05
CA ASN A 157 -9.81 11.02 -3.91
C ASN A 157 -10.35 12.44 -3.67
N ILE A 158 -9.52 13.47 -3.85
CA ILE A 158 -9.97 14.86 -3.77
C ILE A 158 -10.98 15.16 -4.89
N MET A 159 -10.64 14.83 -6.14
CA MET A 159 -11.52 15.08 -7.31
C MET A 159 -12.86 14.37 -7.17
N MET A 160 -12.85 13.07 -6.90
CA MET A 160 -14.08 12.27 -6.78
C MET A 160 -14.94 12.70 -5.58
N GLY A 161 -14.30 13.09 -4.47
CA GLY A 161 -14.99 13.64 -3.33
C GLY A 161 -15.64 14.99 -3.62
N GLN A 162 -14.98 15.89 -4.37
CA GLN A 162 -15.55 17.16 -4.82
C GLN A 162 -16.73 16.96 -5.78
N MET A 163 -16.65 15.98 -6.67
CA MET A 163 -17.72 15.60 -7.59
C MET A 163 -18.90 14.88 -6.91
N GLY A 164 -18.81 14.61 -5.59
CA GLY A 164 -19.85 13.91 -4.85
C GLY A 164 -19.95 12.41 -5.15
N ALA A 165 -18.96 11.82 -5.84
CA ALA A 165 -19.00 10.42 -6.30
C ALA A 165 -19.06 9.39 -5.16
N TYR A 166 -18.61 9.77 -3.95
CA TYR A 166 -18.63 8.91 -2.76
C TYR A 166 -19.82 9.16 -1.82
N GLY A 167 -20.74 10.07 -2.16
CA GLY A 167 -21.92 10.40 -1.33
C GLY A 167 -21.59 10.94 0.06
N LEU A 168 -20.38 11.46 0.27
CA LEU A 168 -19.90 11.93 1.58
C LEU A 168 -20.57 13.23 2.00
N SER A 169 -20.93 13.35 3.29
CA SER A 169 -21.29 14.64 3.90
C SER A 169 -20.09 15.61 3.84
N GLN A 170 -20.35 16.91 4.02
CA GLN A 170 -19.28 17.91 3.99
C GLN A 170 -18.17 17.63 5.03
N THR A 171 -18.56 17.27 6.25
CA THR A 171 -17.61 16.93 7.34
C THR A 171 -16.84 15.66 7.02
N SER A 172 -17.53 14.60 6.55
CA SER A 172 -16.90 13.34 6.17
C SER A 172 -15.92 13.50 5.01
N ARG A 173 -16.20 14.42 4.09
CA ARG A 173 -15.35 14.71 2.94
C ARG A 173 -14.01 15.31 3.34
N LEU A 174 -14.00 16.27 4.28
CA LEU A 174 -12.74 16.85 4.80
C LEU A 174 -11.90 15.77 5.51
N GLU A 175 -12.56 14.95 6.33
CA GLU A 175 -11.90 13.82 7.00
C GLU A 175 -11.32 12.82 6.00
N PHE A 176 -12.08 12.47 4.96
CA PHE A 176 -11.66 11.59 3.87
C PHE A 176 -10.39 12.10 3.17
N TYR A 177 -10.32 13.40 2.88
CA TYR A 177 -9.13 14.03 2.30
C TYR A 177 -7.95 14.00 3.27
N GLY A 178 -8.19 14.28 4.53
CA GLY A 178 -7.15 14.26 5.57
C GLY A 178 -6.51 12.87 5.71
N VAL A 179 -7.33 11.80 5.77
CA VAL A 179 -6.82 10.42 5.86
C VAL A 179 -6.11 10.02 4.57
N SER A 180 -6.64 10.38 3.39
CA SER A 180 -5.98 10.15 2.11
C SER A 180 -4.60 10.82 2.02
N ALA A 181 -4.50 12.06 2.52
CA ALA A 181 -3.24 12.79 2.58
C ALA A 181 -2.24 12.10 3.53
N VAL A 182 -2.67 11.67 4.71
CA VAL A 182 -1.83 10.94 5.67
C VAL A 182 -1.29 9.64 5.06
N ILE A 183 -2.12 8.87 4.35
CA ILE A 183 -1.70 7.64 3.64
C ILE A 183 -0.62 7.96 2.59
N SER A 184 -0.83 9.03 1.80
CA SER A 184 0.13 9.44 0.77
C SER A 184 1.45 9.94 1.38
N ILE A 185 1.39 10.78 2.42
CA ILE A 185 2.57 11.25 3.16
C ILE A 185 3.35 10.07 3.75
N MET A 186 2.65 9.08 4.32
CA MET A 186 3.26 7.86 4.84
C MET A 186 4.02 7.11 3.74
N ALA A 187 3.45 6.98 2.54
CA ALA A 187 4.13 6.35 1.40
C ALA A 187 5.42 7.09 1.03
N PHE A 188 5.38 8.44 0.94
CA PHE A 188 6.58 9.25 0.68
C PHE A 188 7.62 9.09 1.78
N TRP A 189 7.21 9.14 3.04
CA TRP A 189 8.12 8.97 4.18
C TRP A 189 8.78 7.57 4.19
N ARG A 190 8.03 6.51 3.89
CA ARG A 190 8.57 5.14 3.77
C ARG A 190 9.50 4.98 2.57
N HIS A 191 9.43 5.87 1.59
CA HIS A 191 10.31 5.90 0.42
C HIS A 191 11.48 6.89 0.54
N ARG A 192 11.66 7.61 1.66
CA ARG A 192 12.69 8.65 1.78
C ARG A 192 14.10 8.22 1.35
N ALA A 193 14.54 7.02 1.74
CA ALA A 193 15.83 6.49 1.30
C ALA A 193 15.88 6.15 -0.20
N ASN A 194 14.71 5.82 -0.80
CA ASN A 194 14.61 5.60 -2.24
C ASN A 194 14.62 6.92 -3.00
N ILE A 195 14.01 7.97 -2.45
CA ILE A 195 14.01 9.32 -3.04
C ILE A 195 15.44 9.84 -3.15
N VAL A 196 16.25 9.69 -2.09
CA VAL A 196 17.68 10.07 -2.13
C VAL A 196 18.41 9.31 -3.24
N ARG A 197 18.22 7.99 -3.35
CA ARG A 197 18.83 7.18 -4.42
C ARG A 197 18.34 7.58 -5.81
N LEU A 198 17.06 7.89 -5.98
CA LEU A 198 16.53 8.39 -7.24
C LEU A 198 17.19 9.70 -7.66
N ALA A 199 17.36 10.65 -6.72
CA ALA A 199 18.05 11.91 -6.98
C ALA A 199 19.54 11.72 -7.38
N GLN A 200 20.15 10.62 -6.95
CA GLN A 200 21.53 10.23 -7.31
C GLN A 200 21.61 9.36 -8.58
N GLY A 201 20.50 9.09 -9.26
CA GLY A 201 20.45 8.22 -10.43
C GLY A 201 20.66 6.72 -10.14
N LEU A 202 20.61 6.31 -8.86
CA LEU A 202 20.88 4.94 -8.44
C LEU A 202 19.58 4.11 -8.43
N SER A 203 19.55 2.99 -9.18
CA SER A 203 18.46 2.03 -9.15
C SER A 203 18.88 0.72 -8.51
N LEU A 204 18.05 0.19 -7.57
CA LEU A 204 18.30 -1.13 -6.98
C LEU A 204 17.99 -2.29 -7.95
N ILE A 205 17.38 -2.04 -9.10
CA ILE A 205 17.13 -3.08 -10.11
C ILE A 205 18.44 -3.51 -10.79
N HIS A 206 19.41 -2.60 -10.93
CA HIS A 206 20.69 -2.91 -11.58
C HIS A 206 21.65 -3.76 -10.72
N ILE A 207 21.43 -3.89 -9.42
CA ILE A 207 22.36 -4.61 -8.52
C ILE A 207 22.27 -6.14 -8.68
N CYS A 208 21.23 -6.68 -9.36
CA CYS A 208 21.05 -8.12 -9.52
C CYS A 208 21.77 -8.73 -10.73
N HIS A 209 22.44 -7.95 -11.57
CA HIS A 209 23.15 -8.46 -12.76
C HIS A 209 24.66 -8.61 -12.60
N GLU A 210 25.24 -8.21 -11.45
CA GLU A 210 26.70 -8.25 -11.27
C GLU A 210 27.21 -9.40 -10.40
N THR A 211 26.34 -10.34 -9.98
CA THR A 211 26.72 -11.57 -9.27
C THR A 211 26.13 -12.78 -9.99
N GLY A 212 26.61 -13.03 -11.18
CA GLY A 212 26.45 -14.27 -11.94
C GLY A 212 27.79 -14.97 -12.09
#